data_d7ccd1dea55a6a72abde0e66dc24c33c
#
_entry.id   d7ccd1dea55a6a72abde0e66dc24c33c
#
_cell.length_a   1.000
_cell.length_b   1.000
_cell.length_c   1.000
_cell.angle_alpha   90.00
_cell.angle_beta   90.00
_cell.angle_gamma   90.00
#
_symmetry.space_group_name_H-M   'P 1'
#
loop_
_entity.id
_entity.type
_entity.pdbx_description
1 polymer ?
#
loop_
_entity_poly.entity_id
_entity_poly.type
_entity_poly.pdbx_seq_one_letter_code
_entity_poly.pdbx_strand_id
1 'polypeptide(L)'
;TEAICKYFSCSFAPEFKEWKPVFEFLTDLIERNEKNEKVVIIIDEFPYIAKEDPSVKSALQTIIDRKWKNMPNVLLILCGSSVSFMVNEVMGYSSPLHGRATSEYELLPFDYSITKEFFPKMSNTDRIISYGILGGIPLYLLSFSDKLSIKENIEAAILSPVSVMLREPLNLLRMELREPLFYNSVLLAVSDGATRLGEVAA
;
A
#
# COMPACT_ATOMS: atom_id res chain seq x y z
N THR A 1 8.99 9.80 16.29
CA THR A 1 9.10 9.80 17.78
C THR A 1 7.80 10.22 18.45
N GLU A 2 7.11 11.28 17.98
CA GLU A 2 5.85 11.77 18.59
C GLU A 2 4.78 10.68 18.75
N ALA A 3 4.54 9.86 17.71
CA ALA A 3 3.57 8.77 17.77
C ALA A 3 3.93 7.72 18.85
N ILE A 4 5.22 7.40 18.97
CA ILE A 4 5.74 6.50 20.02
C ILE A 4 5.46 7.10 21.40
N CYS A 5 5.82 8.37 21.59
CA CYS A 5 5.63 9.04 22.88
C CYS A 5 4.16 9.22 23.25
N LYS A 6 3.29 9.45 22.27
CA LYS A 6 1.85 9.49 22.48
C LYS A 6 1.31 8.15 22.97
N TYR A 7 1.75 7.03 22.36
CA TYR A 7 1.32 5.69 22.74
C TYR A 7 1.77 5.32 24.17
N PHE A 8 3.03 5.60 24.50
CA PHE A 8 3.62 5.28 25.81
C PHE A 8 3.42 6.38 26.87
N SER A 9 2.68 7.45 26.56
CA SER A 9 2.45 8.59 27.47
C SER A 9 3.74 9.22 28.01
N CYS A 10 4.75 9.37 27.14
CA CYS A 10 6.00 10.02 27.53
C CYS A 10 5.78 11.50 27.81
N SER A 11 6.46 12.03 28.82
CA SER A 11 6.42 13.47 29.14
C SER A 11 7.15 14.35 28.12
N PHE A 12 8.04 13.77 27.33
CA PHE A 12 8.86 14.45 26.34
C PHE A 12 9.15 13.52 25.16
N ALA A 13 9.11 14.07 23.94
CA ALA A 13 9.45 13.36 22.71
C ALA A 13 10.86 13.76 22.26
N PRO A 14 11.87 12.89 22.39
CA PRO A 14 13.22 13.21 21.96
C PRO A 14 13.30 13.28 20.43
N GLU A 15 14.17 14.15 19.93
CA GLU A 15 14.54 14.22 18.52
C GLU A 15 15.77 13.33 18.26
N PHE A 16 15.68 12.52 17.22
CA PHE A 16 16.79 11.69 16.76
C PHE A 16 17.12 12.01 15.31
N LYS A 17 18.41 12.01 14.99
CA LYS A 17 18.90 12.20 13.61
C LYS A 17 19.06 10.90 12.85
N GLU A 18 19.03 9.76 13.54
CA GLU A 18 19.28 8.43 12.99
C GLU A 18 18.20 7.46 13.46
N TRP A 19 17.96 6.41 12.66
CA TRP A 19 16.95 5.39 12.96
C TRP A 19 17.31 4.48 14.13
N LYS A 20 18.59 4.16 14.29
CA LYS A 20 19.02 3.24 15.36
C LYS A 20 18.62 3.72 16.76
N PRO A 21 18.91 4.97 17.17
CA PRO A 21 18.45 5.50 18.46
C PRO A 21 16.92 5.52 18.61
N VAL A 22 16.17 5.71 17.50
CA VAL A 22 14.69 5.65 17.53
C VAL A 22 14.22 4.26 17.94
N PHE A 23 14.77 3.21 17.32
CA PHE A 23 14.37 1.83 17.62
C PHE A 23 14.90 1.38 19.00
N GLU A 24 16.05 1.83 19.44
CA GLU A 24 16.56 1.58 20.79
C GLU A 24 15.63 2.23 21.84
N PHE A 25 15.26 3.51 21.64
CA PHE A 25 14.32 4.21 22.51
C PHE A 25 12.95 3.50 22.56
N LEU A 26 12.41 3.11 21.42
CA LEU A 26 11.16 2.34 21.36
C LEU A 26 11.28 1.02 22.14
N THR A 27 12.40 0.33 21.98
CA THR A 27 12.66 -0.93 22.70
C THR A 27 12.70 -0.74 24.19
N ASP A 28 13.39 0.31 24.66
CA ASP A 28 13.46 0.64 26.09
C ASP A 28 12.05 0.93 26.68
N LEU A 29 11.19 1.61 25.93
CA LEU A 29 9.81 1.85 26.35
C LEU A 29 8.99 0.56 26.44
N ILE A 30 9.18 -0.35 25.48
CA ILE A 30 8.50 -1.66 25.47
C ILE A 30 8.99 -2.51 26.67
N GLU A 31 10.30 -2.55 26.92
CA GLU A 31 10.88 -3.31 28.03
C GLU A 31 10.44 -2.76 29.41
N ARG A 32 10.20 -1.46 29.52
CA ARG A 32 9.70 -0.81 30.75
C ARG A 32 8.19 -0.94 30.96
N ASN A 33 7.47 -1.40 29.94
CA ASN A 33 6.02 -1.54 30.04
C ASN A 33 5.66 -2.76 30.91
N GLU A 34 5.41 -2.50 32.18
CA GLU A 34 5.11 -3.54 33.19
C GLU A 34 3.90 -4.42 32.85
N LYS A 35 3.01 -3.95 31.97
CA LYS A 35 1.80 -4.69 31.59
C LYS A 35 2.08 -5.89 30.68
N ASN A 36 3.28 -6.02 30.14
CA ASN A 36 3.68 -7.07 29.18
C ASN A 36 2.66 -7.29 28.03
N GLU A 37 1.99 -6.20 27.64
CA GLU A 37 1.00 -6.20 26.56
C GLU A 37 1.69 -6.41 25.22
N LYS A 38 0.96 -6.98 24.26
CA LYS A 38 1.43 -7.08 22.88
C LYS A 38 1.52 -5.70 22.27
N VAL A 39 2.69 -5.37 21.74
CA VAL A 39 2.96 -4.11 21.03
C VAL A 39 3.05 -4.39 19.55
N VAL A 40 2.19 -3.74 18.77
CA VAL A 40 2.21 -3.78 17.32
C VAL A 40 2.85 -2.50 16.80
N ILE A 41 3.95 -2.65 16.07
CA ILE A 41 4.68 -1.56 15.43
C ILE A 41 4.36 -1.62 13.94
N ILE A 42 3.73 -0.59 13.40
CA ILE A 42 3.40 -0.51 11.97
C ILE A 42 4.22 0.62 11.36
N ILE A 43 4.99 0.30 10.32
CA ILE A 43 5.68 1.29 9.50
C ILE A 43 5.00 1.24 8.13
N ASP A 44 4.09 2.19 7.93
CA ASP A 44 3.34 2.32 6.69
C ASP A 44 4.18 3.04 5.64
N GLU A 45 3.94 2.71 4.38
CA GLU A 45 4.71 3.20 3.22
C GLU A 45 6.23 3.09 3.40
N PHE A 46 6.67 1.97 3.97
CA PHE A 46 8.09 1.67 4.19
C PHE A 46 8.99 1.87 2.98
N PRO A 47 8.55 1.58 1.72
CA PRO A 47 9.31 1.89 0.52
C PRO A 47 9.78 3.33 0.40
N TYR A 48 8.95 4.31 0.78
CA TYR A 48 9.34 5.72 0.72
C TYR A 48 10.44 6.03 1.74
N ILE A 49 10.26 5.57 2.97
CA ILE A 49 11.25 5.75 4.03
C ILE A 49 12.59 5.12 3.63
N ALA A 50 12.55 3.88 3.12
CA ALA A 50 13.77 3.14 2.75
C ALA A 50 14.47 3.68 1.48
N LYS A 51 13.75 4.39 0.60
CA LYS A 51 14.33 5.12 -0.53
C LYS A 51 15.00 6.42 -0.09
N GLU A 52 14.35 7.15 0.80
CA GLU A 52 14.84 8.42 1.34
C GLU A 52 16.08 8.21 2.21
N ASP A 53 16.01 7.24 3.12
CA ASP A 53 17.11 6.88 4.01
C ASP A 53 17.29 5.35 4.09
N PRO A 54 18.17 4.78 3.23
CA PRO A 54 18.44 3.35 3.21
C PRO A 54 18.97 2.77 4.54
N SER A 55 19.47 3.62 5.46
CA SER A 55 20.00 3.19 6.75
C SER A 55 18.95 2.58 7.66
N VAL A 56 17.66 2.90 7.43
CA VAL A 56 16.53 2.32 8.19
C VAL A 56 16.51 0.79 8.12
N LYS A 57 16.86 0.21 6.96
CA LYS A 57 16.91 -1.26 6.79
C LYS A 57 17.95 -1.90 7.70
N SER A 58 19.15 -1.31 7.80
CA SER A 58 20.23 -1.79 8.66
C SER A 58 19.96 -1.55 10.14
N ALA A 59 19.31 -0.44 10.47
CA ALA A 59 18.88 -0.15 11.83
C ALA A 59 17.83 -1.16 12.32
N LEU A 60 16.81 -1.47 11.48
CA LEU A 60 15.82 -2.51 11.75
C LEU A 60 16.48 -3.90 11.87
N GLN A 61 17.37 -4.25 10.94
CA GLN A 61 18.14 -5.49 11.04
C GLN A 61 18.79 -5.62 12.43
N THR A 62 19.49 -4.57 12.85
CA THR A 62 20.23 -4.57 14.11
C THR A 62 19.32 -4.81 15.31
N ILE A 63 18.17 -4.12 15.38
CA ILE A 63 17.28 -4.23 16.51
C ILE A 63 16.51 -5.55 16.51
N ILE A 64 16.09 -6.03 15.35
CA ILE A 64 15.45 -7.34 15.20
C ILE A 64 16.39 -8.43 15.69
N ASP A 65 17.63 -8.46 15.20
CA ASP A 65 18.60 -9.52 15.53
C ASP A 65 19.01 -9.49 17.01
N ARG A 66 19.12 -8.32 17.61
CA ARG A 66 19.60 -8.17 18.98
C ARG A 66 18.51 -8.33 20.04
N LYS A 67 17.29 -7.85 19.74
CA LYS A 67 16.24 -7.70 20.73
C LYS A 67 14.91 -8.32 20.28
N TRP A 68 14.30 -7.79 19.23
CA TRP A 68 12.88 -8.03 18.94
C TRP A 68 12.57 -9.48 18.57
N LYS A 69 13.48 -10.22 17.93
CA LYS A 69 13.26 -11.65 17.66
C LYS A 69 13.05 -12.51 18.89
N ASN A 70 13.52 -12.05 20.05
CA ASN A 70 13.37 -12.73 21.33
C ASN A 70 12.28 -12.10 22.22
N MET A 71 11.54 -11.11 21.70
CA MET A 71 10.44 -10.43 22.40
C MET A 71 9.09 -10.92 21.83
N PRO A 72 8.45 -11.92 22.45
CA PRO A 72 7.23 -12.54 21.91
C PRO A 72 6.01 -11.61 21.95
N ASN A 73 6.12 -10.50 22.65
CA ASN A 73 5.12 -9.45 22.74
C ASN A 73 5.29 -8.35 21.66
N VAL A 74 6.28 -8.43 20.79
CA VAL A 74 6.51 -7.44 19.72
C VAL A 74 6.12 -8.03 18.37
N LEU A 75 5.29 -7.30 17.62
CA LEU A 75 4.97 -7.56 16.23
C LEU A 75 5.35 -6.34 15.39
N LEU A 76 6.28 -6.51 14.45
CA LEU A 76 6.62 -5.50 13.46
C LEU A 76 5.90 -5.79 12.15
N ILE A 77 5.20 -4.79 11.60
CA ILE A 77 4.56 -4.84 10.30
C ILE A 77 5.17 -3.74 9.42
N LEU A 78 5.74 -4.12 8.29
CA LEU A 78 6.19 -3.20 7.25
C LEU A 78 5.19 -3.30 6.10
N CYS A 79 4.55 -2.19 5.75
CA CYS A 79 3.63 -2.14 4.61
C CYS A 79 4.09 -1.13 3.57
N GLY A 80 3.62 -1.33 2.35
CA GLY A 80 3.89 -0.41 1.24
C GLY A 80 3.16 -0.84 -0.01
N SER A 81 2.75 0.14 -0.80
CA SER A 81 2.01 -0.05 -2.05
C SER A 81 2.89 -0.54 -3.21
N SER A 82 4.21 -0.31 -3.15
CA SER A 82 5.15 -0.76 -4.19
C SER A 82 5.59 -2.19 -3.97
N VAL A 83 4.83 -3.16 -4.53
CA VAL A 83 5.11 -4.61 -4.42
C VAL A 83 6.51 -4.94 -4.90
N SER A 84 6.93 -4.42 -6.07
CA SER A 84 8.26 -4.66 -6.63
C SER A 84 9.38 -4.23 -5.67
N PHE A 85 9.21 -3.08 -4.99
CA PHE A 85 10.19 -2.61 -4.02
C PHE A 85 10.20 -3.49 -2.77
N MET A 86 9.04 -3.87 -2.26
CA MET A 86 8.94 -4.74 -1.09
C MET A 86 9.62 -6.09 -1.36
N VAL A 87 9.34 -6.71 -2.50
CA VAL A 87 9.91 -8.01 -2.86
C VAL A 87 11.42 -7.92 -3.14
N ASN A 88 11.86 -6.95 -3.95
CA ASN A 88 13.24 -6.92 -4.43
C ASN A 88 14.20 -6.18 -3.50
N GLU A 89 13.77 -5.07 -2.92
CA GLU A 89 14.63 -4.17 -2.15
C GLU A 89 14.50 -4.34 -0.63
N VAL A 90 13.34 -4.78 -0.14
CA VAL A 90 13.13 -5.01 1.30
C VAL A 90 13.41 -6.46 1.65
N MET A 91 12.81 -7.41 0.91
CA MET A 91 12.93 -8.84 1.17
C MET A 91 14.01 -9.51 0.32
N GLY A 92 14.52 -8.83 -0.71
CA GLY A 92 15.51 -9.34 -1.65
C GLY A 92 16.81 -9.81 -0.99
N TYR A 93 17.53 -10.68 -1.66
CA TYR A 93 18.71 -11.38 -1.13
C TYR A 93 19.82 -10.45 -0.62
N SER A 94 19.97 -9.28 -1.24
CA SER A 94 20.95 -8.26 -0.85
C SER A 94 20.48 -7.33 0.29
N SER A 95 19.21 -7.45 0.69
CA SER A 95 18.64 -6.59 1.74
C SER A 95 19.11 -6.99 3.13
N PRO A 96 19.41 -6.02 4.01
CA PRO A 96 19.62 -6.30 5.43
C PRO A 96 18.43 -7.02 6.11
N LEU A 97 17.22 -6.92 5.55
CA LEU A 97 16.02 -7.54 6.11
C LEU A 97 15.72 -8.94 5.55
N HIS A 98 16.52 -9.43 4.59
CA HIS A 98 16.36 -10.77 4.03
C HIS A 98 16.35 -11.86 5.11
N GLY A 99 15.36 -12.76 5.03
CA GLY A 99 15.21 -13.89 5.95
C GLY A 99 14.80 -13.52 7.38
N ARG A 100 14.35 -12.27 7.63
CA ARG A 100 13.89 -11.80 8.95
C ARG A 100 12.38 -11.67 9.06
N ALA A 101 11.67 -11.68 7.95
CA ALA A 101 10.22 -11.78 7.96
C ALA A 101 9.78 -13.18 8.41
N THR A 102 8.80 -13.23 9.27
CA THR A 102 8.14 -14.47 9.71
C THR A 102 6.93 -14.80 8.85
N SER A 103 6.38 -13.78 8.17
CA SER A 103 5.27 -13.92 7.23
C SER A 103 5.31 -12.78 6.21
N GLU A 104 4.85 -13.07 5.00
CA GLU A 104 4.66 -12.11 3.92
C GLU A 104 3.19 -12.20 3.49
N TYR A 105 2.58 -11.05 3.24
CA TYR A 105 1.17 -10.98 2.87
C TYR A 105 1.00 -10.01 1.72
N GLU A 106 0.50 -10.51 0.60
CA GLU A 106 0.08 -9.70 -0.53
C GLU A 106 -1.44 -9.52 -0.48
N LEU A 107 -1.89 -8.26 -0.33
CA LEU A 107 -3.30 -7.92 -0.38
C LEU A 107 -3.71 -7.78 -1.84
N LEU A 108 -4.38 -8.80 -2.35
CA LEU A 108 -4.95 -8.79 -3.69
C LEU A 108 -6.26 -7.99 -3.71
N PRO A 109 -6.64 -7.43 -4.88
CA PRO A 109 -7.98 -6.89 -5.07
C PRO A 109 -9.05 -7.95 -4.73
N PHE A 110 -10.21 -7.51 -4.25
CA PHE A 110 -11.34 -8.40 -4.00
C PHE A 110 -11.76 -9.13 -5.27
N ASP A 111 -12.18 -10.37 -5.13
CA ASP A 111 -12.80 -11.10 -6.22
C ASP A 111 -14.26 -10.65 -6.44
N TYR A 112 -14.87 -11.12 -7.53
CA TYR A 112 -16.24 -10.78 -7.89
C TYR A 112 -17.25 -11.11 -6.77
N SER A 113 -17.02 -12.15 -5.96
CA SER A 113 -17.98 -12.60 -4.94
C SER A 113 -18.31 -11.51 -3.92
N ILE A 114 -17.35 -10.63 -3.65
CA ILE A 114 -17.49 -9.51 -2.70
C ILE A 114 -18.41 -8.40 -3.24
N THR A 115 -18.63 -8.30 -4.54
CA THR A 115 -19.48 -7.24 -5.13
C THR A 115 -20.91 -7.25 -4.59
N LYS A 116 -21.41 -8.39 -4.09
CA LYS A 116 -22.72 -8.46 -3.42
C LYS A 116 -22.81 -7.60 -2.17
N GLU A 117 -21.70 -7.44 -1.46
CA GLU A 117 -21.62 -6.67 -0.23
C GLU A 117 -21.60 -5.16 -0.53
N PHE A 118 -20.89 -4.79 -1.61
CA PHE A 118 -20.86 -3.40 -2.07
C PHE A 118 -22.18 -2.99 -2.77
N PHE A 119 -22.79 -3.89 -3.52
CA PHE A 119 -23.93 -3.62 -4.37
C PHE A 119 -25.10 -4.59 -4.10
N PRO A 120 -25.67 -4.61 -2.88
CA PRO A 120 -26.69 -5.60 -2.50
C PRO A 120 -27.97 -5.50 -3.35
N LYS A 121 -28.31 -4.33 -3.90
CA LYS A 121 -29.53 -4.11 -4.70
C LYS A 121 -29.35 -4.25 -6.20
N MET A 122 -28.09 -4.32 -6.69
CA MET A 122 -27.85 -4.52 -8.12
C MET A 122 -28.18 -5.94 -8.56
N SER A 123 -28.64 -6.09 -9.81
CA SER A 123 -28.76 -7.39 -10.47
C SER A 123 -27.39 -8.06 -10.61
N ASN A 124 -27.38 -9.38 -10.82
CA ASN A 124 -26.10 -10.09 -11.07
C ASN A 124 -25.40 -9.56 -12.33
N THR A 125 -26.14 -9.19 -13.36
CA THR A 125 -25.59 -8.61 -14.59
C THR A 125 -24.94 -7.26 -14.29
N ASP A 126 -25.60 -6.39 -13.54
CA ASP A 126 -25.05 -5.07 -13.20
C ASP A 126 -23.82 -5.20 -12.29
N ARG A 127 -23.79 -6.18 -11.38
CA ARG A 127 -22.60 -6.47 -10.56
C ARG A 127 -21.41 -6.93 -11.42
N ILE A 128 -21.65 -7.78 -12.41
CA ILE A 128 -20.60 -8.23 -13.34
C ILE A 128 -20.05 -7.03 -14.13
N ILE A 129 -20.94 -6.18 -14.65
CA ILE A 129 -20.54 -4.97 -15.37
C ILE A 129 -19.76 -4.03 -14.46
N SER A 130 -20.26 -3.75 -13.25
CA SER A 130 -19.58 -2.90 -12.27
C SER A 130 -18.20 -3.42 -11.91
N TYR A 131 -18.07 -4.73 -11.69
CA TYR A 131 -16.77 -5.35 -11.42
C TYR A 131 -15.83 -5.30 -12.63
N GLY A 132 -16.35 -5.46 -13.85
CA GLY A 132 -15.58 -5.31 -15.08
C GLY A 132 -15.02 -3.89 -15.27
N ILE A 133 -15.74 -2.88 -14.77
CA ILE A 133 -15.33 -1.47 -14.86
C ILE A 133 -14.36 -1.09 -13.72
N LEU A 134 -14.67 -1.49 -12.48
CA LEU A 134 -14.00 -1.01 -11.27
C LEU A 134 -12.90 -1.96 -10.76
N GLY A 135 -12.93 -3.20 -11.19
CA GLY A 135 -12.11 -4.26 -10.57
C GLY A 135 -12.51 -4.53 -9.12
N GLY A 136 -11.56 -5.06 -8.34
CA GLY A 136 -11.77 -5.43 -6.94
C GLY A 136 -11.17 -4.48 -5.91
N ILE A 137 -10.76 -3.26 -6.29
CA ILE A 137 -10.19 -2.30 -5.35
C ILE A 137 -11.33 -1.63 -4.57
N PRO A 138 -11.32 -1.71 -3.22
CA PRO A 138 -12.42 -1.19 -2.39
C PRO A 138 -12.78 0.26 -2.67
N LEU A 139 -11.77 1.12 -2.84
CA LEU A 139 -11.96 2.55 -3.13
C LEU A 139 -12.78 2.75 -4.42
N TYR A 140 -12.50 1.95 -5.45
CA TYR A 140 -13.21 2.04 -6.73
C TYR A 140 -14.62 1.49 -6.60
N LEU A 141 -14.79 0.36 -5.90
CA LEU A 141 -16.13 -0.20 -5.65
C LEU A 141 -17.01 0.79 -4.89
N LEU A 142 -16.47 1.51 -3.90
CA LEU A 142 -17.20 2.53 -3.15
C LEU A 142 -17.60 3.76 -3.98
N SER A 143 -17.03 3.95 -5.17
CA SER A 143 -17.40 5.07 -6.05
C SER A 143 -18.73 4.89 -6.75
N PHE A 144 -19.20 3.64 -6.89
CA PHE A 144 -20.51 3.34 -7.47
C PHE A 144 -21.59 3.21 -6.39
N SER A 145 -22.84 3.45 -6.79
CA SER A 145 -24.03 3.31 -5.92
C SER A 145 -24.99 2.26 -6.50
N ASP A 146 -25.48 1.37 -5.66
CA ASP A 146 -26.51 0.39 -6.02
C ASP A 146 -27.92 0.97 -6.19
N LYS A 147 -28.06 2.31 -6.01
CA LYS A 147 -29.30 3.07 -6.23
C LYS A 147 -29.37 3.69 -7.62
N LEU A 148 -28.28 3.69 -8.35
CA LEU A 148 -28.13 4.27 -9.68
C LEU A 148 -27.98 3.17 -10.73
N SER A 149 -28.40 3.44 -11.95
CA SER A 149 -28.09 2.61 -13.10
C SER A 149 -26.58 2.62 -13.40
N ILE A 150 -26.09 1.63 -14.15
CA ILE A 150 -24.69 1.58 -14.58
C ILE A 150 -24.28 2.88 -15.31
N LYS A 151 -25.16 3.36 -16.19
CA LYS A 151 -24.89 4.61 -16.95
C LYS A 151 -24.72 5.81 -16.01
N GLU A 152 -25.65 6.01 -15.08
CA GLU A 152 -25.57 7.11 -14.12
C GLU A 152 -24.33 7.00 -13.22
N ASN A 153 -23.96 5.79 -12.80
CA ASN A 153 -22.72 5.56 -12.04
C ASN A 153 -21.49 5.95 -12.86
N ILE A 154 -21.40 5.56 -14.13
CA ILE A 154 -20.29 5.90 -15.01
C ILE A 154 -20.21 7.43 -15.20
N GLU A 155 -21.33 8.08 -15.49
CA GLU A 155 -21.37 9.53 -15.69
C GLU A 155 -20.94 10.29 -14.43
N ALA A 156 -21.42 9.87 -13.26
CA ALA A 156 -21.16 10.56 -12.00
C ALA A 156 -19.75 10.25 -11.44
N ALA A 157 -19.35 8.99 -11.41
CA ALA A 157 -18.14 8.56 -10.72
C ALA A 157 -16.89 8.56 -11.61
N ILE A 158 -17.03 8.37 -12.94
CA ILE A 158 -15.88 8.25 -13.83
C ILE A 158 -15.75 9.46 -14.76
N LEU A 159 -16.83 9.81 -15.48
CA LEU A 159 -16.75 10.84 -16.53
C LEU A 159 -16.92 12.27 -16.01
N SER A 160 -17.28 12.45 -14.75
CA SER A 160 -17.39 13.78 -14.15
C SER A 160 -16.03 14.49 -14.14
N PRO A 161 -15.92 15.76 -14.61
CA PRO A 161 -14.65 16.51 -14.61
C PRO A 161 -14.02 16.68 -13.23
N VAL A 162 -14.83 16.58 -12.16
CA VAL A 162 -14.38 16.68 -10.77
C VAL A 162 -14.07 15.32 -10.14
N SER A 163 -14.29 14.23 -10.90
CA SER A 163 -14.04 12.88 -10.39
C SER A 163 -12.54 12.57 -10.31
N VAL A 164 -12.14 11.99 -9.18
CA VAL A 164 -10.79 11.45 -8.99
C VAL A 164 -10.54 10.30 -9.97
N MET A 165 -11.56 9.46 -10.23
CA MET A 165 -11.48 8.28 -11.09
C MET A 165 -11.14 8.64 -12.55
N LEU A 166 -11.53 9.82 -13.03
CA LEU A 166 -11.19 10.27 -14.39
C LEU A 166 -9.67 10.37 -14.60
N ARG A 167 -8.92 10.75 -13.57
CA ARG A 167 -7.46 10.95 -13.63
C ARG A 167 -6.68 9.76 -13.06
N GLU A 168 -7.36 8.83 -12.46
CA GLU A 168 -6.75 7.71 -11.74
C GLU A 168 -5.81 6.85 -12.63
N PRO A 169 -6.16 6.50 -13.88
CA PRO A 169 -5.26 5.72 -14.73
C PRO A 169 -3.90 6.40 -14.93
N LEU A 170 -3.91 7.72 -15.16
CA LEU A 170 -2.66 8.47 -15.34
C LEU A 170 -1.90 8.63 -14.01
N ASN A 171 -2.60 8.77 -12.90
CA ASN A 171 -1.98 8.84 -11.57
C ASN A 171 -1.29 7.53 -11.22
N LEU A 172 -1.94 6.39 -11.47
CA LEU A 172 -1.33 5.06 -11.26
C LEU A 172 -0.06 4.88 -12.11
N LEU A 173 -0.09 5.26 -13.39
CA LEU A 173 1.10 5.21 -14.23
C LEU A 173 2.25 6.06 -13.66
N ARG A 174 1.94 7.26 -13.13
CA ARG A 174 2.94 8.14 -12.51
C ARG A 174 3.55 7.56 -11.23
N MET A 175 2.78 6.80 -10.47
CA MET A 175 3.24 6.18 -9.23
C MET A 175 4.12 4.94 -9.48
N GLU A 176 3.77 4.15 -10.51
CA GLU A 176 4.37 2.84 -10.75
C GLU A 176 5.50 2.85 -11.79
N LEU A 177 5.47 3.79 -12.75
CA LEU A 177 6.34 3.73 -13.93
C LEU A 177 7.25 4.97 -14.04
N ARG A 178 8.45 4.74 -14.59
CA ARG A 178 9.43 5.83 -14.80
C ARG A 178 9.03 6.80 -15.93
N GLU A 179 8.34 6.30 -16.96
CA GLU A 179 7.94 7.05 -18.14
C GLU A 179 6.42 7.01 -18.35
N PRO A 180 5.62 7.60 -17.44
CA PRO A 180 4.17 7.45 -17.42
C PRO A 180 3.48 7.94 -18.71
N LEU A 181 4.01 8.97 -19.36
CA LEU A 181 3.42 9.48 -20.60
C LEU A 181 3.59 8.52 -21.76
N PHE A 182 4.72 7.82 -21.85
CA PHE A 182 4.93 6.79 -22.87
C PHE A 182 3.92 5.64 -22.72
N TYR A 183 3.77 5.12 -21.51
CA TYR A 183 2.79 4.06 -21.25
C TYR A 183 1.35 4.53 -21.47
N ASN A 184 1.03 5.78 -21.13
CA ASN A 184 -0.27 6.35 -21.43
C ASN A 184 -0.55 6.41 -22.93
N SER A 185 0.45 6.77 -23.75
CA SER A 185 0.31 6.78 -25.22
C SER A 185 0.05 5.38 -25.76
N VAL A 186 0.71 4.36 -25.22
CA VAL A 186 0.45 2.96 -25.59
C VAL A 186 -0.99 2.55 -25.25
N LEU A 187 -1.47 2.88 -24.05
CA LEU A 187 -2.85 2.59 -23.65
C LEU A 187 -3.87 3.30 -24.53
N LEU A 188 -3.62 4.56 -24.91
CA LEU A 188 -4.46 5.31 -25.82
C LEU A 188 -4.50 4.66 -27.21
N ALA A 189 -3.35 4.31 -27.79
CA ALA A 189 -3.31 3.62 -29.08
C ALA A 189 -4.10 2.29 -29.07
N VAL A 190 -3.99 1.52 -28.01
CA VAL A 190 -4.78 0.29 -27.83
C VAL A 190 -6.27 0.59 -27.71
N SER A 191 -6.65 1.63 -26.96
CA SER A 191 -8.06 2.04 -26.82
C SER A 191 -8.65 2.54 -28.14
N ASP A 192 -7.82 3.12 -29.02
CA ASP A 192 -8.20 3.54 -30.36
C ASP A 192 -8.23 2.39 -31.39
N GLY A 193 -7.93 1.16 -30.94
CA GLY A 193 -8.09 -0.06 -31.75
C GLY A 193 -6.79 -0.65 -32.27
N ALA A 194 -5.62 -0.16 -31.90
CA ALA A 194 -4.34 -0.77 -32.28
C ALA A 194 -4.21 -2.16 -31.68
N THR A 195 -3.94 -3.16 -32.52
CA THR A 195 -3.81 -4.58 -32.14
C THR A 195 -2.43 -5.17 -32.40
N ARG A 196 -1.57 -4.42 -33.08
CA ARG A 196 -0.22 -4.85 -33.47
C ARG A 196 0.83 -3.85 -32.99
N LEU A 197 2.01 -4.35 -32.69
CA LEU A 197 3.12 -3.53 -32.18
C LEU A 197 3.46 -2.35 -33.11
N GLY A 198 3.42 -2.54 -34.44
CA GLY A 198 3.67 -1.48 -35.40
C GLY A 198 2.59 -0.40 -35.44
N GLU A 199 1.35 -0.71 -35.07
CA GLU A 199 0.23 0.24 -34.98
C GLU A 199 0.32 1.08 -33.68
N VAL A 200 0.89 0.50 -32.62
CA VAL A 200 1.12 1.18 -31.35
C VAL A 200 2.33 2.11 -31.41
N ALA A 201 3.31 1.79 -32.28
CA ALA A 201 4.56 2.54 -32.41
C ALA A 201 4.47 3.69 -33.45
N ALA A 202 3.37 3.78 -34.20
CA ALA A 202 3.12 4.80 -35.19
C ALA A 202 2.51 6.06 -34.56
#